data_130dabcf613b3ae9c3e30e63175e4fb6
#
_entry.id   130dabcf613b3ae9c3e30e63175e4fb6
#
_cell.length_a   1.000
_cell.length_b   1.000
_cell.length_c   1.000
_cell.angle_alpha   90.00
_cell.angle_beta   90.00
_cell.angle_gamma   90.00
#
_symmetry.space_group_name_H-M   'P 1'
#
loop_
_entity.id
_entity.type
_entity.pdbx_description
1 polymer ?
#
loop_
_entity_poly.entity_id
_entity_poly.type
_entity_poly.pdbx_seq_one_letter_code
_entity_poly.pdbx_strand_id
1 'polypeptide(L)'
;MIGQIFFNEVKASFNLRKPKSDKPTNIYLVCRIDKKQVKLSTGVKVYPDQWNTKKQEAYLSPRLTELDNINNAIVNDEINKLKADFIEFK
;
A
#
# COMPACT_ATOMS: atom_id res chain seq x y z
N MET A 1 -5.04 -26.01 8.95
CA MET A 1 -5.29 -24.78 8.32
C MET A 1 -5.06 -23.59 9.19
N ILE A 2 -4.06 -23.70 9.98
CA ILE A 2 -3.69 -22.61 10.86
C ILE A 2 -3.35 -21.36 10.08
N GLY A 3 -2.63 -21.51 8.98
CA GLY A 3 -2.28 -20.36 8.17
C GLY A 3 -3.48 -19.63 7.61
N GLN A 4 -4.50 -20.36 7.26
CA GLN A 4 -5.72 -19.78 6.72
C GLN A 4 -6.50 -19.03 7.78
N ILE A 5 -6.58 -19.59 8.97
CA ILE A 5 -7.21 -18.91 10.09
C ILE A 5 -6.48 -17.62 10.41
N PHE A 6 -5.16 -17.69 10.37
CA PHE A 6 -4.34 -16.52 10.61
C PHE A 6 -4.63 -15.42 9.60
N PHE A 7 -4.77 -15.78 8.34
CA PHE A 7 -5.15 -14.84 7.30
C PHE A 7 -6.46 -14.14 7.61
N ASN A 8 -7.43 -14.89 8.08
CA ASN A 8 -8.74 -14.32 8.36
C ASN A 8 -8.69 -13.33 9.52
N GLU A 9 -7.77 -13.52 10.43
CA GLU A 9 -7.64 -12.64 11.57
C GLU A 9 -6.75 -11.44 11.32
N VAL A 10 -5.83 -11.55 10.37
CA VAL A 10 -4.90 -10.48 10.06
C VAL A 10 -5.34 -9.82 8.77
N LYS A 11 -5.86 -8.62 8.89
CA LYS A 11 -6.27 -7.83 7.74
C LYS A 11 -5.30 -6.69 7.56
N ALA A 12 -4.84 -6.53 6.33
CA ALA A 12 -3.90 -5.47 6.00
C ALA A 12 -4.38 -4.71 4.77
N SER A 13 -4.15 -3.42 4.79
CA SER A 13 -4.46 -2.58 3.64
C SER A 13 -3.47 -1.43 3.58
N PHE A 14 -3.34 -0.84 2.40
CA PHE A 14 -2.50 0.33 2.21
C PHE A 14 -3.40 1.55 2.13
N ASN A 15 -3.11 2.53 2.96
CA ASN A 15 -3.91 3.75 3.04
C ASN A 15 -3.04 4.97 2.88
N LEU A 16 -3.58 5.97 2.24
CA LEU A 16 -2.89 7.25 2.09
C LEU A 16 -3.01 8.05 3.38
N ARG A 17 -1.93 8.70 3.78
CA ARG A 17 -1.94 9.55 4.96
C ARG A 17 -2.91 10.72 4.80
N LYS A 18 -2.87 11.36 3.62
CA LYS A 18 -3.74 12.49 3.33
C LYS A 18 -4.46 12.27 2.00
N PRO A 19 -5.56 11.51 2.02
CA PRO A 19 -6.22 11.13 0.76
C PRO A 19 -6.81 12.28 -0.03
N LYS A 20 -6.91 13.46 0.56
CA LYS A 20 -7.43 14.63 -0.13
C LYS A 20 -6.37 15.66 -0.45
N SER A 21 -5.11 15.29 -0.30
CA SER A 21 -4.01 16.20 -0.59
C SER A 21 -3.88 16.44 -2.10
N ASP A 22 -3.40 17.61 -2.48
CA ASP A 22 -3.01 17.89 -3.86
C ASP A 22 -1.53 17.65 -4.09
N LYS A 23 -0.84 17.11 -3.11
CA LYS A 23 0.59 16.77 -3.18
C LYS A 23 0.79 15.30 -2.89
N PRO A 24 1.96 14.73 -3.24
CA PRO A 24 2.24 13.35 -2.89
C PRO A 24 2.13 13.14 -1.39
N THR A 25 1.53 12.04 -1.00
CA THR A 25 1.33 11.71 0.41
C THR A 25 1.89 10.34 0.71
N ASN A 26 2.32 10.15 1.95
CA ASN A 26 2.83 8.85 2.41
C ASN A 26 1.75 7.78 2.33
N ILE A 27 2.20 6.57 2.04
CA ILE A 27 1.34 5.39 2.08
C ILE A 27 1.68 4.63 3.36
N TYR A 28 0.67 4.28 4.11
CA TYR A 28 0.82 3.47 5.31
C TYR A 28 0.28 2.07 5.08
N LEU A 29 1.00 1.09 5.61
CA LEU A 29 0.46 -0.25 5.73
C LEU A 29 -0.26 -0.31 7.08
N VAL A 30 -1.54 -0.57 7.04
CA VAL A 30 -2.37 -0.66 8.24
C VAL A 30 -2.79 -2.11 8.38
N CYS A 31 -2.47 -2.72 9.50
CA CYS A 31 -2.89 -4.09 9.76
C CYS A 31 -3.46 -4.21 11.16
N ARG A 32 -4.29 -5.22 11.34
CA ARG A 32 -4.94 -5.46 12.62
C ARG A 32 -4.54 -6.84 13.10
N ILE A 33 -3.89 -6.88 14.25
CA ILE A 33 -3.43 -8.12 14.88
C ILE A 33 -3.93 -8.12 16.31
N ASP A 34 -4.63 -9.19 16.70
CA ASP A 34 -5.16 -9.33 18.07
C ASP A 34 -5.95 -8.11 18.52
N LYS A 35 -6.81 -7.61 17.65
CA LYS A 35 -7.66 -6.45 17.94
C LYS A 35 -6.89 -5.15 18.08
N LYS A 36 -5.60 -5.16 17.80
CA LYS A 36 -4.80 -3.95 17.80
C LYS A 36 -4.50 -3.51 16.39
N GLN A 37 -4.58 -2.24 16.15
CA GLN A 37 -4.26 -1.68 14.85
C GLN A 37 -2.81 -1.22 14.84
N VAL A 38 -2.07 -1.70 13.84
CA VAL A 38 -0.67 -1.34 13.66
C VAL A 38 -0.56 -0.56 12.35
N LYS A 39 0.12 0.57 12.39
CA LYS A 39 0.30 1.42 11.23
C LYS A 39 1.79 1.60 10.98
N LEU A 40 2.23 1.22 9.80
CA LEU A 40 3.64 1.30 9.41
C LEU A 40 3.78 2.16 8.16
N SER A 41 4.77 3.05 8.17
CA SER A 41 5.07 3.84 6.98
C SER A 41 5.80 2.98 5.97
N THR A 42 5.36 3.03 4.71
CA THR A 42 6.04 2.30 3.64
C THR A 42 7.26 3.04 3.12
N GLY A 43 7.38 4.33 3.43
CA GLY A 43 8.48 5.13 2.93
C GLY A 43 8.29 5.66 1.52
N VAL A 44 7.18 5.33 0.88
CA VAL A 44 6.91 5.81 -0.49
C VAL A 44 5.72 6.74 -0.49
N LYS A 45 5.65 7.60 -1.51
CA LYS A 45 4.61 8.61 -1.64
C LYS A 45 3.95 8.52 -3.00
N VAL A 46 2.68 8.91 -3.06
CA VAL A 46 1.92 8.92 -4.29
C VAL A 46 0.93 10.07 -4.26
N TYR A 47 0.63 10.64 -5.42
CA TYR A 47 -0.49 11.59 -5.51
C TYR A 47 -1.79 10.84 -5.26
N PRO A 48 -2.70 11.39 -4.43
CA PRO A 48 -3.96 10.69 -4.15
C PRO A 48 -4.77 10.33 -5.38
N ASP A 49 -4.77 11.18 -6.40
CA ASP A 49 -5.51 10.91 -7.63
C ASP A 49 -4.82 9.87 -8.53
N GLN A 50 -3.62 9.45 -8.16
CA GLN A 50 -2.90 8.39 -8.86
C GLN A 50 -2.88 7.09 -8.08
N TRP A 51 -3.70 6.98 -7.06
CA TRP A 51 -3.80 5.79 -6.21
C TRP A 51 -5.10 5.05 -6.46
N ASN A 52 -5.01 3.77 -6.74
CA ASN A 52 -6.18 2.91 -6.92
C ASN A 52 -6.49 2.18 -5.62
N THR A 53 -7.49 2.66 -4.91
CA THR A 53 -7.87 2.10 -3.62
C THR A 53 -8.36 0.66 -3.72
N LYS A 54 -9.09 0.35 -4.78
CA LYS A 54 -9.62 -1.00 -4.95
C LYS A 54 -8.52 -2.03 -5.15
N LYS A 55 -7.58 -1.72 -6.03
CA LYS A 55 -6.49 -2.64 -6.34
C LYS A 55 -5.30 -2.48 -5.40
N GLN A 56 -5.32 -1.42 -4.59
CA GLN A 56 -4.23 -1.13 -3.67
C GLN A 56 -2.90 -0.99 -4.39
N GLU A 57 -2.90 -0.14 -5.41
CA GLU A 57 -1.71 0.10 -6.21
C GLU A 57 -1.76 1.48 -6.83
N ALA A 58 -0.61 2.00 -7.22
CA ALA A 58 -0.54 3.28 -7.94
C ALA A 58 -0.81 3.05 -9.41
N TYR A 59 -1.43 4.03 -10.06
CA TYR A 59 -1.70 3.94 -11.49
C TYR A 59 -0.44 4.05 -12.32
N LEU A 60 -0.40 3.30 -13.39
CA LEU A 60 0.61 3.41 -14.44
C LEU A 60 -0.13 3.66 -15.73
N SER A 61 0.16 4.76 -16.40
CA SER A 61 -0.61 5.14 -17.58
C SER A 61 0.21 6.05 -18.48
N PRO A 62 0.07 5.90 -19.81
CA PRO A 62 0.71 6.84 -20.73
C PRO A 62 0.24 8.28 -20.56
N ARG A 63 -0.88 8.49 -19.86
CA ARG A 63 -1.38 9.84 -19.60
C ARG A 63 -0.62 10.54 -18.48
N LEU A 64 0.09 9.78 -17.65
CA LEU A 64 0.92 10.35 -16.60
C LEU A 64 2.26 10.75 -17.18
N THR A 65 2.95 11.67 -16.50
CA THR A 65 4.29 12.02 -16.92
C THR A 65 5.23 10.83 -16.72
N GLU A 66 6.37 10.86 -17.38
CA GLU A 66 7.37 9.84 -17.21
C GLU A 66 7.83 9.74 -15.77
N LEU A 67 8.04 10.88 -15.12
CA LEU A 67 8.46 10.91 -13.72
C LEU A 67 7.41 10.29 -12.81
N ASP A 68 6.14 10.58 -13.05
CA ASP A 68 5.07 10.01 -12.24
C ASP A 68 4.99 8.51 -12.43
N ASN A 69 5.14 8.03 -13.67
CA ASN A 69 5.14 6.60 -13.92
C ASN A 69 6.32 5.90 -13.25
N ILE A 70 7.48 6.51 -13.27
CA ILE A 70 8.66 5.97 -12.59
C ILE A 70 8.40 5.89 -11.10
N ASN A 71 7.89 6.98 -10.51
CA ASN A 71 7.59 6.99 -9.09
C ASN A 71 6.55 5.93 -8.72
N ASN A 72 5.50 5.82 -9.53
CA ASN A 72 4.41 4.89 -9.23
C ASN A 72 4.86 3.43 -9.42
N ALA A 73 5.78 3.18 -10.34
CA ALA A 73 6.37 1.84 -10.46
C ALA A 73 7.18 1.49 -9.22
N ILE A 74 7.93 2.45 -8.68
CA ILE A 74 8.69 2.25 -7.44
C ILE A 74 7.73 2.00 -6.28
N VAL A 75 6.65 2.78 -6.21
CA VAL A 75 5.63 2.59 -5.19
C VAL A 75 5.07 1.18 -5.24
N ASN A 76 4.69 0.72 -6.42
CA ASN A 76 4.10 -0.61 -6.58
C ASN A 76 5.09 -1.71 -6.26
N ASP A 77 6.35 -1.50 -6.59
CA ASP A 77 7.40 -2.47 -6.27
C ASP A 77 7.56 -2.61 -4.76
N GLU A 78 7.60 -1.49 -4.06
CA GLU A 78 7.72 -1.51 -2.61
C GLU A 78 6.51 -2.15 -1.95
N ILE A 79 5.31 -1.83 -2.43
CA ILE A 79 4.09 -2.42 -1.91
C ILE A 79 4.09 -3.93 -2.12
N ASN A 80 4.52 -4.38 -3.29
CA ASN A 80 4.58 -5.81 -3.57
C ASN A 80 5.58 -6.54 -2.69
N LYS A 81 6.71 -5.89 -2.39
CA LYS A 81 7.68 -6.47 -1.44
C LYS A 81 7.07 -6.61 -0.06
N LEU A 82 6.36 -5.59 0.40
CA LEU A 82 5.72 -5.64 1.71
C LEU A 82 4.64 -6.70 1.77
N LYS A 83 3.88 -6.87 0.69
CA LYS A 83 2.88 -7.92 0.63
C LYS A 83 3.52 -9.30 0.73
N ALA A 84 4.62 -9.51 0.03
CA ALA A 84 5.32 -10.77 0.07
C ALA A 84 5.90 -11.05 1.45
N ASP A 85 6.53 -10.04 2.06
CA ASP A 85 7.07 -10.17 3.40
C ASP A 85 5.98 -10.48 4.41
N PHE A 86 4.85 -9.82 4.27
CA PHE A 86 3.72 -10.02 5.18
C PHE A 86 3.19 -11.45 5.09
N ILE A 87 3.10 -11.97 3.88
CA ILE A 87 2.64 -13.34 3.66
C ILE A 87 3.65 -14.34 4.22
N GLU A 88 4.93 -14.11 3.99
CA GLU A 88 5.98 -15.00 4.48
C GLU A 88 6.07 -15.00 6.00
N PHE A 89 5.73 -13.88 6.61
CA PHE A 89 5.87 -13.74 8.05
C PHE A 89 5.03 -14.76 8.81
N LYS A 90 3.92 -15.14 8.26
CA LYS A 90 3.13 -16.16 8.94
C LYS A 90 3.64 -17.54 8.59
#